data_598f9866544047b443e13a7567616c4f
#
_entry.id   598f9866544047b443e13a7567616c4f
#
_cell.length_a   1.000
_cell.length_b   1.000
_cell.length_c   1.000
_cell.angle_alpha   90.00
_cell.angle_beta   90.00
_cell.angle_gamma   90.00
#
_symmetry.space_group_name_H-M   'P 1'
#
loop_
_entity.id
_entity.type
_entity.pdbx_description
1 polymer ?
#
loop_
_entity_poly.entity_id
_entity_poly.type
_entity_poly.pdbx_seq_one_letter_code
_entity_poly.pdbx_strand_id
1 'polypeptide(L)'
;MSKLYVSEYAGLTQASGPGNAVIPAPEEPPLAMQIVDFTSGAAQSAAFNAKTRFVRLHSDAICSVRFAVNPTATVNDARLAAGQTELRGIPVDGSAAKVSAIANS
;
A
#
# COMPACT_ATOMS: atom_id res chain seq x y z
N MET A 1 -7.62 -10.29 -14.51
CA MET A 1 -7.84 -8.89 -14.21
C MET A 1 -6.72 -8.36 -13.36
N SER A 2 -6.38 -7.11 -13.55
CA SER A 2 -5.17 -6.54 -12.97
C SER A 2 -5.55 -5.59 -11.84
N LYS A 3 -5.52 -6.09 -10.61
CA LYS A 3 -5.93 -5.33 -9.44
C LYS A 3 -4.84 -5.33 -8.38
N LEU A 4 -4.64 -4.17 -7.77
CA LEU A 4 -3.78 -4.00 -6.62
C LEU A 4 -4.66 -3.77 -5.39
N TYR A 5 -4.53 -4.64 -4.40
CA TYR A 5 -5.28 -4.53 -3.14
C TYR A 5 -4.41 -3.78 -2.14
N VAL A 6 -4.95 -2.68 -1.61
CA VAL A 6 -4.23 -1.80 -0.69
C VAL A 6 -4.96 -1.79 0.64
N SER A 7 -4.28 -2.25 1.70
CA SER A 7 -4.80 -2.19 3.07
C SER A 7 -3.99 -1.19 3.85
N GLU A 8 -4.66 -0.25 4.52
CA GLU A 8 -4.01 0.86 5.24
C GLU A 8 -3.99 0.57 6.74
N TYR A 9 -2.84 0.78 7.36
CA TYR A 9 -2.64 0.50 8.79
C TYR A 9 -2.00 1.67 9.51
N ALA A 10 -2.42 1.89 10.76
CA ALA A 10 -1.84 2.93 11.62
C ALA A 10 -0.57 2.45 12.32
N GLY A 11 -0.40 1.17 12.53
CA GLY A 11 0.75 0.65 13.23
C GLY A 11 0.75 -0.86 13.37
N LEU A 12 1.78 -1.35 14.04
CA LEU A 12 1.93 -2.77 14.32
C LEU A 12 1.30 -3.10 15.66
N THR A 13 0.88 -4.36 15.80
CA THR A 13 0.33 -4.87 17.06
C THR A 13 1.41 -4.81 18.14
N GLN A 14 1.02 -4.48 19.37
CA GLN A 14 1.90 -4.49 20.52
C GLN A 14 1.49 -5.58 21.49
N ALA A 15 2.49 -6.25 22.09
CA ALA A 15 2.24 -7.22 23.11
C ALA A 15 1.75 -6.51 24.38
N SER A 16 0.78 -7.11 25.08
CA SER A 16 0.38 -6.62 26.38
C SER A 16 1.41 -7.06 27.44
N GLY A 17 1.64 -6.23 28.43
CA GLY A 17 2.55 -6.50 29.51
C GLY A 17 3.69 -5.49 29.62
N PRO A 18 4.65 -5.68 30.52
CA PRO A 18 5.75 -4.75 30.70
C PRO A 18 6.55 -4.59 29.41
N GLY A 19 6.83 -3.33 29.04
CA GLY A 19 7.62 -3.02 27.87
C GLY A 19 6.84 -2.91 26.56
N ASN A 20 5.61 -3.40 26.48
CA ASN A 20 4.76 -3.30 25.29
C ASN A 20 5.51 -3.53 23.98
N ALA A 21 6.22 -4.66 23.89
CA ALA A 21 7.03 -4.99 22.72
C ALA A 21 6.17 -5.02 21.45
N VAL A 22 6.72 -4.47 20.36
CA VAL A 22 6.05 -4.49 19.06
C VAL A 22 6.09 -5.90 18.48
N ILE A 23 4.91 -6.41 18.11
CA ILE A 23 4.78 -7.64 17.37
C ILE A 23 4.81 -7.30 15.88
N PRO A 24 5.64 -7.97 15.05
CA PRO A 24 5.76 -7.59 13.63
C PRO A 24 4.55 -8.05 12.80
N ALA A 25 3.36 -7.60 13.19
CA ALA A 25 2.11 -7.90 12.49
C ALA A 25 1.26 -6.64 12.42
N PRO A 26 0.61 -6.38 11.28
CA PRO A 26 -0.29 -5.24 11.17
C PRO A 26 -1.44 -5.34 12.17
N GLU A 27 -1.82 -4.20 12.73
CA GLU A 27 -2.92 -4.11 13.68
C GLU A 27 -4.24 -4.16 12.92
N GLU A 28 -5.03 -5.22 13.13
CA GLU A 28 -6.33 -5.37 12.47
C GLU A 28 -7.48 -4.82 13.32
N PRO A 29 -8.56 -4.32 12.72
CA PRO A 29 -8.77 -4.22 11.27
C PRO A 29 -8.00 -3.06 10.66
N PRO A 30 -7.77 -3.06 9.35
CA PRO A 30 -7.09 -1.93 8.69
C PRO A 30 -7.92 -0.67 8.78
N LEU A 31 -7.27 0.50 8.72
CA LEU A 31 -7.96 1.79 8.71
C LEU A 31 -8.85 1.93 7.48
N ALA A 32 -8.40 1.43 6.35
CA ALA A 32 -9.13 1.47 5.09
C ALA A 32 -8.59 0.41 4.15
N MET A 33 -9.41 0.03 3.18
CA MET A 33 -9.00 -0.90 2.13
C MET A 33 -9.43 -0.34 0.80
N GLN A 34 -8.56 -0.46 -0.20
CA GLN A 34 -8.83 0.05 -1.54
C GLN A 34 -8.39 -0.97 -2.57
N ILE A 35 -8.99 -0.89 -3.75
CA ILE A 35 -8.59 -1.69 -4.91
C ILE A 35 -8.24 -0.72 -6.02
N VAL A 36 -7.02 -0.85 -6.56
CA VAL A 36 -6.56 -0.07 -7.72
C VAL A 36 -6.61 -1.00 -8.93
N ASP A 37 -7.54 -0.73 -9.85
CA ASP A 37 -7.67 -1.51 -11.08
C ASP A 37 -6.83 -0.86 -12.18
N PHE A 38 -5.73 -1.51 -12.54
CA PHE A 38 -4.81 -1.00 -13.56
C PHE A 38 -4.90 -1.77 -14.87
N THR A 39 -6.04 -2.44 -15.12
CA THR A 39 -6.26 -3.21 -16.35
C THR A 39 -6.13 -2.36 -17.61
N SER A 40 -6.61 -1.11 -17.55
CA SER A 40 -6.62 -0.21 -18.70
C SER A 40 -5.43 0.73 -18.77
N GLY A 41 -4.46 0.59 -17.88
CA GLY A 41 -3.30 1.46 -17.81
C GLY A 41 -3.03 1.93 -16.40
N ALA A 42 -2.18 2.95 -16.24
CA ALA A 42 -1.86 3.47 -14.92
C ALA A 42 -3.10 3.99 -14.21
N ALA A 43 -3.26 3.61 -12.95
CA ALA A 43 -4.38 4.04 -12.13
C ALA A 43 -3.89 4.42 -10.74
N GLN A 44 -4.63 5.29 -10.04
CA GLN A 44 -4.30 5.76 -8.69
C GLN A 44 -5.31 5.27 -7.67
N SER A 45 -4.85 5.11 -6.42
CA SER A 45 -5.76 4.97 -5.29
C SER A 45 -6.34 6.33 -4.91
N ALA A 46 -7.34 6.33 -4.02
CA ALA A 46 -7.72 7.56 -3.31
C ALA A 46 -6.63 7.90 -2.29
N ALA A 47 -6.64 9.13 -1.78
CA ALA A 47 -5.69 9.54 -0.74
C ALA A 47 -5.83 8.65 0.48
N PHE A 48 -4.68 8.30 1.09
CA PHE A 48 -4.67 7.48 2.29
C PHE A 48 -5.23 8.24 3.48
N ASN A 49 -5.72 7.48 4.48
CA ASN A 49 -6.16 8.07 5.74
C ASN A 49 -4.98 8.82 6.39
N ALA A 50 -5.27 9.97 7.01
CA ALA A 50 -4.24 10.79 7.63
C ALA A 50 -3.45 10.06 8.73
N LYS A 51 -4.04 9.01 9.32
CA LYS A 51 -3.38 8.20 10.35
C LYS A 51 -2.61 7.02 9.79
N THR A 52 -2.65 6.80 8.48
CA THR A 52 -1.96 5.67 7.84
C THR A 52 -0.45 5.85 7.96
N ARG A 53 0.23 4.83 8.48
CA ARG A 53 1.69 4.81 8.64
C ARG A 53 2.34 3.85 7.66
N PHE A 54 1.62 2.82 7.25
CA PHE A 54 2.10 1.89 6.23
C PHE A 54 0.91 1.22 5.57
N VAL A 55 1.16 0.65 4.40
CA VAL A 55 0.14 -0.09 3.64
C VAL A 55 0.66 -1.47 3.30
N ARG A 56 -0.27 -2.41 3.19
CA ARG A 56 0.00 -3.75 2.68
C ARG A 56 -0.52 -3.81 1.26
N LEU A 57 0.37 -4.15 0.32
CA LEU A 57 0.04 -4.26 -1.10
C LEU A 57 0.01 -5.72 -1.50
N HIS A 58 -1.03 -6.11 -2.23
CA HIS A 58 -1.12 -7.44 -2.84
C HIS A 58 -1.64 -7.27 -4.26
N SER A 59 -0.92 -7.79 -5.24
CA SER A 59 -1.28 -7.62 -6.64
C SER A 59 -1.65 -8.94 -7.29
N ASP A 60 -2.70 -8.92 -8.13
CA ASP A 60 -3.12 -10.08 -8.92
C ASP A 60 -2.22 -10.29 -10.15
N ALA A 61 -1.54 -9.25 -10.60
CA ALA A 61 -0.72 -9.30 -11.80
C ALA A 61 0.58 -8.54 -11.57
N ILE A 62 1.59 -8.81 -12.39
CA ILE A 62 2.85 -8.09 -12.30
C ILE A 62 2.61 -6.62 -12.58
N CYS A 63 3.07 -5.76 -11.68
CA CYS A 63 2.87 -4.32 -11.82
C CYS A 63 4.08 -3.55 -11.29
N SER A 64 4.13 -2.26 -11.63
CA SER A 64 5.04 -1.31 -11.02
C SER A 64 4.22 -0.31 -10.23
N VAL A 65 4.71 0.10 -9.06
CA VAL A 65 3.99 0.98 -8.15
C VAL A 65 4.81 2.23 -7.83
N ARG A 66 4.14 3.34 -7.66
CA ARG A 66 4.75 4.61 -7.25
C ARG A 66 3.87 5.28 -6.21
N PHE A 67 4.51 5.84 -5.18
CA PHE A 67 3.81 6.57 -4.12
C PHE A 67 4.14 8.05 -4.23
N ALA A 68 3.13 8.91 -4.21
CA ALA A 68 3.28 10.37 -4.20
C ALA A 68 1.92 11.00 -3.90
N VAL A 69 1.87 12.32 -3.92
CA VAL A 69 0.59 13.04 -3.77
C VAL A 69 -0.27 12.89 -5.03
N ASN A 70 0.36 12.88 -6.19
CA ASN A 70 -0.34 12.69 -7.47
C ASN A 70 0.51 11.78 -8.37
N PRO A 71 0.63 10.49 -8.03
CA PRO A 71 1.55 9.61 -8.73
C PRO A 71 1.00 9.14 -10.07
N THR A 72 1.90 8.96 -11.02
CA THR A 72 1.61 8.22 -12.24
C THR A 72 2.71 7.16 -12.39
N ALA A 73 2.36 5.91 -12.16
CA ALA A 73 3.33 4.83 -12.21
C ALA A 73 3.84 4.61 -13.63
N THR A 74 5.10 4.24 -13.73
CA THR A 74 5.72 3.85 -14.99
C THR A 74 6.35 2.47 -14.82
N VAL A 75 6.69 1.81 -15.94
CA VAL A 75 7.31 0.49 -15.89
C VAL A 75 8.71 0.51 -15.26
N ASN A 76 9.27 1.69 -15.03
CA ASN A 76 10.55 1.85 -14.36
C ASN A 76 10.44 1.97 -12.84
N ASP A 77 9.22 2.06 -12.31
CA ASP A 77 9.01 2.14 -10.87
C ASP A 77 9.14 0.76 -10.21
N ALA A 78 9.06 0.71 -8.88
CA ALA A 78 9.24 -0.52 -8.12
C ALA A 78 8.28 -1.61 -8.60
N ARG A 79 8.82 -2.78 -8.91
CA ARG A 79 8.07 -3.89 -9.48
C ARG A 79 7.54 -4.81 -8.38
N LEU A 80 6.28 -5.21 -8.51
CA LEU A 80 5.63 -6.14 -7.60
C LEU A 80 5.16 -7.35 -8.42
N ALA A 81 5.61 -8.55 -8.04
CA ALA A 81 5.24 -9.76 -8.76
C ALA A 81 3.79 -10.15 -8.49
N ALA A 82 3.21 -10.89 -9.43
CA ALA A 82 1.84 -11.40 -9.26
C ALA A 82 1.76 -12.30 -8.02
N GLY A 83 0.73 -12.08 -7.21
CA GLY A 83 0.52 -12.86 -5.98
C GLY A 83 1.44 -12.49 -4.83
N GLN A 84 2.31 -11.50 -5.00
CA GLN A 84 3.23 -11.07 -3.96
C GLN A 84 2.57 -10.05 -3.05
N THR A 85 2.90 -10.11 -1.76
CA THR A 85 2.45 -9.15 -0.75
C THR A 85 3.65 -8.42 -0.20
N GLU A 86 3.58 -7.08 -0.11
CA GLU A 86 4.64 -6.24 0.45
C GLU A 86 4.06 -5.18 1.37
N LEU A 87 4.85 -4.79 2.35
CA LEU A 87 4.53 -3.67 3.25
C LEU A 87 5.36 -2.47 2.82
N ARG A 88 4.73 -1.30 2.77
CA ARG A 88 5.40 -0.04 2.41
C ARG A 88 5.06 1.02 3.45
N GLY A 89 6.08 1.71 3.93
CA GLY A 89 5.91 2.80 4.90
C GLY A 89 5.38 4.06 4.24
N ILE A 90 4.57 4.81 4.99
CA ILE A 90 4.01 6.08 4.53
C ILE A 90 4.56 7.18 5.43
N PRO A 91 5.06 8.30 4.86
CA PRO A 91 5.56 9.41 5.67
C PRO A 91 4.51 9.99 6.62
N VAL A 92 4.96 10.48 7.76
CA VAL A 92 4.11 10.98 8.84
C VAL A 92 3.75 12.46 8.65
N ASP A 93 4.14 13.09 7.58
CA ASP A 93 4.03 14.54 7.38
C ASP A 93 2.62 15.03 7.06
N GLY A 94 1.64 14.15 7.07
CA GLY A 94 0.25 14.52 6.83
C GLY A 94 -0.09 14.75 5.36
N SER A 95 0.81 14.47 4.46
CA SER A 95 0.55 14.57 3.03
C SER A 95 -0.51 13.55 2.62
N ALA A 96 -1.38 13.95 1.68
CA ALA A 96 -2.41 13.08 1.14
C ALA A 96 -1.78 12.13 0.10
N ALA A 97 -1.00 11.18 0.58
CA ALA A 97 -0.30 10.25 -0.29
C ALA A 97 -1.26 9.28 -0.97
N LYS A 98 -0.88 8.85 -2.16
CA LYS A 98 -1.62 7.85 -2.95
C LYS A 98 -0.62 6.87 -3.54
N VAL A 99 -1.11 5.73 -3.98
CA VAL A 99 -0.31 4.79 -4.75
C VAL A 99 -0.87 4.68 -6.16
N SER A 100 0.02 4.65 -7.15
CA SER A 100 -0.35 4.38 -8.53
C SER A 100 0.25 3.05 -8.95
N ALA A 101 -0.45 2.32 -9.80
CA ALA A 101 0.03 1.05 -10.35
C ALA A 101 -0.17 1.02 -11.85
N ILE A 102 0.75 0.34 -12.54
CA ILE A 102 0.67 0.09 -13.98
C ILE A 102 1.15 -1.33 -14.24
N ALA A 103 0.53 -1.98 -15.23
CA ALA A 103 0.94 -3.32 -15.61
C ALA A 103 2.40 -3.33 -16.08
N ASN A 104 3.14 -4.36 -15.67
CA ASN A 104 4.51 -4.58 -16.08
C ASN A 104 4.68 -6.05 -16.38
N SER A 105 5.55 -6.37 -17.31
CA SER A 105 5.75 -7.76 -17.69
C SER A 105 7.17 -8.22 -17.42
#